data_77ac902cfece31ebe7de6f0426f6ff35
#
_entry.id   77ac902cfece31ebe7de6f0426f6ff35
#
_cell.length_a   1.000
_cell.length_b   1.000
_cell.length_c   1.000
_cell.angle_alpha   90.00
_cell.angle_beta   90.00
_cell.angle_gamma   90.00
#
_symmetry.space_group_name_H-M   'P 1'
#
loop_
_entity.id
_entity.type
_entity.pdbx_description
1 polymer ?
#
loop_
_entity_poly.entity_id
_entity_poly.type
_entity_poly.pdbx_seq_one_letter_code
_entity_poly.pdbx_strand_id
1 'polypeptide(L)'
;MSAGSVLAVVVGASLAVVGLIALLRAGIDGTWFRPLVEVLEADHTALLGVLEIGAGVLLVLVGLTGSRIPVAVLGLAMALGATALAIEPDELQRELAIEPWWAWTLAAAGAVLVLAALHAPREASSAVVDVA
;
A
#
# COMPACT_ATOMS: atom_id res chain seq x y z
N MET A 1 -9.19 17.79 2.51
CA MET A 1 -8.91 16.42 2.06
C MET A 1 -10.04 15.49 2.43
N SER A 2 -10.40 14.58 1.54
CA SER A 2 -11.36 13.53 1.86
C SER A 2 -10.74 12.48 2.79
N ALA A 3 -11.61 11.70 3.46
CA ALA A 3 -11.15 10.60 4.31
C ALA A 3 -10.29 9.59 3.51
N GLY A 4 -10.66 9.30 2.26
CA GLY A 4 -9.89 8.44 1.40
C GLY A 4 -8.49 8.98 1.10
N SER A 5 -8.38 10.28 0.86
CA SER A 5 -7.09 10.95 0.60
C SER A 5 -6.20 10.92 1.83
N VAL A 6 -6.74 11.24 3.00
CA VAL A 6 -5.98 11.18 4.26
C VAL A 6 -5.51 9.75 4.54
N LEU A 7 -6.40 8.79 4.37
CA LEU A 7 -6.06 7.38 4.58
C LEU A 7 -4.98 6.91 3.59
N ALA A 8 -5.05 7.33 2.32
CA ALA A 8 -4.03 7.00 1.33
C ALA A 8 -2.67 7.56 1.73
N VAL A 9 -2.61 8.80 2.21
CA VAL A 9 -1.36 9.40 2.70
C VAL A 9 -0.82 8.65 3.91
N VAL A 10 -1.66 8.33 4.87
CA VAL A 10 -1.25 7.62 6.09
C VAL A 10 -0.77 6.20 5.77
N VAL A 11 -1.53 5.45 5.00
CA VAL A 11 -1.16 4.07 4.60
C VAL A 11 0.10 4.11 3.74
N GLY A 12 0.16 5.03 2.78
CA GLY A 12 1.31 5.16 1.90
C GLY A 12 2.59 5.51 2.65
N ALA A 13 2.52 6.49 3.55
CA ALA A 13 3.66 6.89 4.37
C ALA A 13 4.13 5.74 5.28
N SER A 14 3.19 5.03 5.90
CA SER A 14 3.50 3.87 6.75
C SER A 14 4.18 2.76 5.95
N LEU A 15 3.66 2.46 4.77
CA LEU A 15 4.21 1.44 3.88
C LEU A 15 5.61 1.81 3.39
N ALA A 16 5.80 3.07 3.00
CA ALA A 16 7.12 3.56 2.58
C ALA A 16 8.15 3.48 3.72
N VAL A 17 7.76 3.79 4.95
CA VAL A 17 8.64 3.68 6.13
C VAL A 17 9.01 2.24 6.39
N VAL A 18 8.05 1.32 6.36
CA VAL A 18 8.31 -0.12 6.55
C VAL A 18 9.28 -0.62 5.47
N GLY A 19 9.02 -0.27 4.21
CA GLY A 19 9.89 -0.66 3.10
C GLY A 19 11.29 -0.07 3.22
N LEU A 20 11.41 1.18 3.65
CA LEU A 20 12.70 1.82 3.85
C LEU A 20 13.50 1.15 4.98
N ILE A 21 12.85 0.84 6.11
CA ILE A 21 13.49 0.11 7.20
C ILE A 21 13.99 -1.25 6.72
N ALA A 22 13.17 -1.98 5.97
CA ALA A 22 13.54 -3.27 5.42
C ALA A 22 14.76 -3.16 4.50
N LEU A 23 14.75 -2.16 3.60
CA LEU A 23 15.84 -1.93 2.67
C LEU A 23 17.15 -1.57 3.38
N LEU A 24 17.08 -0.69 4.38
CA LEU A 24 18.26 -0.29 5.15
C LEU A 24 18.83 -1.45 5.97
N ARG A 25 17.99 -2.32 6.51
CA ARG A 25 18.42 -3.50 7.26
C ARG A 25 18.99 -4.59 6.36
N ALA A 26 18.37 -4.80 5.19
CA ALA A 26 18.83 -5.80 4.23
C ALA A 26 20.10 -5.39 3.50
N GLY A 27 20.31 -4.09 3.30
CA GLY A 27 21.41 -3.55 2.52
C GLY A 27 21.16 -3.62 1.01
N ILE A 28 21.87 -2.78 0.27
CA ILE A 28 21.75 -2.69 -1.20
C ILE A 28 22.81 -3.54 -1.90
N ASP A 29 23.90 -3.88 -1.19
CA ASP A 29 25.08 -4.54 -1.76
C ASP A 29 24.92 -6.06 -1.89
N GLY A 30 23.86 -6.65 -1.36
CA GLY A 30 23.59 -8.07 -1.43
C GLY A 30 22.61 -8.44 -2.54
N THR A 31 22.16 -9.69 -2.53
CA THR A 31 21.09 -10.14 -3.43
C THR A 31 19.76 -9.55 -3.00
N TRP A 32 18.88 -9.29 -3.95
CA TRP A 32 17.56 -8.69 -3.70
C TRP A 32 16.66 -9.58 -2.82
N PHE A 33 16.95 -10.88 -2.76
CA PHE A 33 16.14 -11.86 -2.05
C PHE A 33 16.74 -12.25 -0.70
N ARG A 34 17.97 -11.81 -0.41
CA ARG A 34 18.70 -12.13 0.84
C ARG A 34 19.61 -10.96 1.23
N PRO A 35 19.90 -10.73 2.53
CA PRO A 35 19.35 -11.47 3.68
C PRO A 35 17.88 -11.15 3.94
N LEU A 36 17.20 -12.04 4.65
CA LEU A 36 15.88 -11.76 5.20
C LEU A 36 16.02 -10.91 6.44
N VAL A 37 15.17 -9.89 6.54
CA VAL A 37 15.10 -9.03 7.72
C VAL A 37 13.67 -8.99 8.23
N GLU A 38 13.52 -8.84 9.54
CA GLU A 38 12.21 -8.78 10.16
C GLU A 38 11.83 -7.33 10.43
N VAL A 39 10.65 -6.93 9.97
CA VAL A 39 10.05 -5.63 10.25
C VAL A 39 8.61 -5.85 10.66
N LEU A 40 8.22 -5.38 11.84
CA LEU A 40 6.89 -5.59 12.41
C LEU A 40 6.50 -7.07 12.49
N GLU A 41 7.46 -7.93 12.84
CA GLU A 41 7.28 -9.40 12.91
C GLU A 41 7.01 -10.07 11.56
N ALA A 42 7.24 -9.38 10.45
CA ALA A 42 7.15 -9.94 9.10
C ALA A 42 8.53 -9.99 8.45
N ASP A 43 8.82 -11.09 7.77
CA ASP A 43 10.06 -11.23 7.01
C ASP A 43 9.99 -10.35 5.76
N HIS A 44 11.10 -9.67 5.49
CA HIS A 44 11.24 -8.79 4.33
C HIS A 44 12.55 -9.07 3.60
N THR A 45 12.50 -8.92 2.28
CA THR A 45 13.70 -8.86 1.44
C THR A 45 13.90 -7.42 0.96
N ALA A 46 15.09 -7.12 0.42
CA ALA A 46 15.35 -5.82 -0.19
C ALA A 46 14.34 -5.53 -1.33
N LEU A 47 14.01 -6.54 -2.12
CA LEU A 47 13.03 -6.40 -3.20
C LEU A 47 11.65 -6.03 -2.67
N LEU A 48 11.18 -6.72 -1.64
CA LEU A 48 9.90 -6.40 -1.02
C LEU A 48 9.90 -4.99 -0.46
N GLY A 49 10.99 -4.58 0.20
CA GLY A 49 11.16 -3.22 0.70
C GLY A 49 11.06 -2.17 -0.39
N VAL A 50 11.70 -2.38 -1.54
CA VAL A 50 11.62 -1.47 -2.69
C VAL A 50 10.20 -1.39 -3.23
N LEU A 51 9.50 -2.51 -3.34
CA LEU A 51 8.12 -2.54 -3.80
C LEU A 51 7.19 -1.78 -2.84
N GLU A 52 7.39 -1.95 -1.54
CA GLU A 52 6.63 -1.24 -0.51
C GLU A 52 6.89 0.27 -0.55
N ILE A 53 8.15 0.69 -0.73
CA ILE A 53 8.48 2.11 -0.88
C ILE A 53 7.78 2.68 -2.11
N GLY A 54 7.87 2.01 -3.25
CA GLY A 54 7.24 2.43 -4.50
C GLY A 54 5.73 2.58 -4.36
N ALA A 55 5.07 1.56 -3.83
CA ALA A 55 3.63 1.57 -3.59
C ALA A 55 3.25 2.67 -2.58
N GLY A 56 4.02 2.81 -1.51
CA GLY A 56 3.78 3.81 -0.48
C GLY A 56 3.90 5.23 -1.02
N VAL A 57 4.94 5.51 -1.79
CA VAL A 57 5.13 6.83 -2.41
C VAL A 57 4.00 7.15 -3.38
N LEU A 58 3.59 6.18 -4.22
CA LEU A 58 2.45 6.38 -5.13
C LEU A 58 1.16 6.69 -4.37
N LEU A 59 0.89 5.99 -3.27
CA LEU A 59 -0.29 6.26 -2.44
C LEU A 59 -0.25 7.66 -1.82
N VAL A 60 0.91 8.10 -1.34
CA VAL A 60 1.05 9.46 -0.81
C VAL A 60 0.79 10.50 -1.89
N LEU A 61 1.42 10.36 -3.06
CA LEU A 61 1.25 11.30 -4.16
C LEU A 61 -0.20 11.37 -4.62
N VAL A 62 -0.83 10.23 -4.78
CA VAL A 62 -2.23 10.14 -5.21
C VAL A 62 -3.16 10.73 -4.13
N GLY A 63 -2.89 10.43 -2.87
CA GLY A 63 -3.66 11.00 -1.76
C GLY A 63 -3.57 12.52 -1.70
N LEU A 64 -2.39 13.08 -1.99
CA LEU A 64 -2.19 14.53 -2.01
C LEU A 64 -2.92 15.22 -3.16
N THR A 65 -3.26 14.53 -4.25
CA THR A 65 -4.03 15.12 -5.35
C THR A 65 -5.48 15.42 -4.96
N GLY A 66 -5.99 14.76 -3.92
CA GLY A 66 -7.38 14.88 -3.48
C GLY A 66 -8.38 14.14 -4.35
N SER A 67 -7.95 13.53 -5.46
CA SER A 67 -8.85 12.76 -6.33
C SER A 67 -9.07 11.36 -5.77
N ARG A 68 -10.33 10.96 -5.66
CA ARG A 68 -10.69 9.64 -5.12
C ARG A 68 -10.53 8.51 -6.12
N ILE A 69 -10.60 8.79 -7.42
CA ILE A 69 -10.49 7.75 -8.44
C ILE A 69 -9.11 7.07 -8.42
N PRO A 70 -7.99 7.82 -8.46
CA PRO A 70 -6.68 7.19 -8.33
C PRO A 70 -6.46 6.46 -7.00
N VAL A 71 -7.03 6.97 -5.90
CA VAL A 71 -6.97 6.28 -4.60
C VAL A 71 -7.69 4.94 -4.67
N ALA A 72 -8.89 4.91 -5.26
CA ALA A 72 -9.65 3.68 -5.45
C ALA A 72 -8.91 2.68 -6.34
N VAL A 73 -8.32 3.16 -7.44
CA VAL A 73 -7.56 2.31 -8.39
C VAL A 73 -6.35 1.69 -7.71
N LEU A 74 -5.55 2.48 -7.00
CA LEU A 74 -4.37 1.97 -6.29
C LEU A 74 -4.76 1.05 -5.13
N GLY A 75 -5.82 1.39 -4.39
CA GLY A 75 -6.34 0.53 -3.34
C GLY A 75 -6.80 -0.82 -3.87
N LEU A 76 -7.49 -0.83 -5.00
CA LEU A 76 -7.92 -2.06 -5.66
C LEU A 76 -6.73 -2.88 -6.15
N ALA A 77 -5.76 -2.25 -6.80
CA ALA A 77 -4.54 -2.93 -7.24
C ALA A 77 -3.79 -3.55 -6.06
N MET A 78 -3.68 -2.83 -4.95
CA MET A 78 -3.06 -3.32 -3.73
C MET A 78 -3.85 -4.49 -3.13
N ALA A 79 -5.18 -4.38 -3.06
CA ALA A 79 -6.04 -5.44 -2.53
C ALA A 79 -5.93 -6.72 -3.37
N LEU A 80 -6.01 -6.61 -4.69
CA LEU A 80 -5.94 -7.75 -5.60
C LEU A 80 -4.54 -8.36 -5.61
N GLY A 81 -3.50 -7.53 -5.71
CA GLY A 81 -2.12 -8.00 -5.73
C GLY A 81 -1.71 -8.68 -4.43
N ALA A 82 -2.05 -8.08 -3.30
CA ALA A 82 -1.74 -8.66 -1.99
C ALA A 82 -2.54 -9.94 -1.73
N THR A 83 -3.81 -10.00 -2.16
CA THR A 83 -4.62 -11.22 -2.07
C THR A 83 -4.00 -12.35 -2.91
N ALA A 84 -3.58 -12.05 -4.13
CA ALA A 84 -2.90 -13.01 -4.97
C ALA A 84 -1.62 -13.56 -4.29
N LEU A 85 -0.82 -12.69 -3.68
CA LEU A 85 0.37 -13.10 -2.94
C LEU A 85 0.03 -13.94 -1.70
N ALA A 86 -1.10 -13.66 -1.05
CA ALA A 86 -1.51 -14.41 0.13
C ALA A 86 -1.97 -15.84 -0.17
N ILE A 87 -2.63 -16.05 -1.32
CA ILE A 87 -3.19 -17.34 -1.70
C ILE A 87 -2.33 -18.12 -2.70
N GLU A 88 -1.42 -17.47 -3.42
CA GLU A 88 -0.50 -18.16 -4.31
C GLU A 88 0.43 -19.08 -3.51
N PRO A 89 0.45 -20.38 -3.82
CA PRO A 89 1.37 -21.28 -3.14
C PRO A 89 2.79 -21.07 -3.64
N ASP A 90 3.68 -20.84 -2.75
CA ASP A 90 5.08 -21.21 -2.75
C ASP A 90 6.07 -20.37 -3.56
N GLU A 91 5.89 -20.11 -4.85
CA GLU A 91 6.97 -19.49 -5.64
C GLU A 91 7.12 -17.99 -5.37
N LEU A 92 6.06 -17.22 -5.51
CA LEU A 92 6.10 -15.75 -5.27
C LEU A 92 6.32 -15.44 -3.80
N GLN A 93 5.71 -16.23 -2.91
CA GLN A 93 5.92 -16.04 -1.48
C GLN A 93 7.39 -16.30 -1.09
N ARG A 94 8.03 -17.29 -1.70
CA ARG A 94 9.46 -17.59 -1.47
C ARG A 94 10.36 -16.49 -2.04
N GLU A 95 10.09 -16.04 -3.25
CA GLU A 95 10.92 -15.03 -3.91
C GLU A 95 10.88 -13.69 -3.20
N LEU A 96 9.71 -13.26 -2.76
CA LEU A 96 9.53 -12.02 -2.02
C LEU A 96 9.72 -12.19 -0.51
N ALA A 97 9.74 -13.45 -0.03
CA ALA A 97 9.73 -13.78 1.39
C ALA A 97 8.58 -13.10 2.16
N ILE A 98 7.45 -12.87 1.48
CA ILE A 98 6.30 -12.24 2.10
C ILE A 98 5.53 -13.28 2.92
N GLU A 99 5.26 -12.95 4.18
CA GLU A 99 4.45 -13.81 5.03
C GLU A 99 2.96 -13.64 4.69
N PRO A 100 2.17 -14.74 4.70
CA PRO A 100 0.73 -14.66 4.36
C PRO A 100 -0.04 -13.63 5.18
N TRP A 101 0.23 -13.52 6.49
CA TRP A 101 -0.48 -12.56 7.33
C TRP A 101 -0.19 -11.11 6.93
N TRP A 102 1.06 -10.83 6.50
CA TRP A 102 1.43 -9.51 6.01
C TRP A 102 0.74 -9.20 4.68
N ALA A 103 0.69 -10.17 3.78
CA ALA A 103 -0.05 -10.05 2.52
C ALA A 103 -1.55 -9.79 2.76
N TRP A 104 -2.17 -10.51 3.70
CA TRP A 104 -3.56 -10.25 4.06
C TRP A 104 -3.76 -8.87 4.70
N THR A 105 -2.81 -8.40 5.48
CA THR A 105 -2.82 -7.04 6.03
C THR A 105 -2.80 -5.99 4.93
N LEU A 106 -1.94 -6.16 3.94
CA LEU A 106 -1.88 -5.27 2.78
C LEU A 106 -3.17 -5.33 1.94
N ALA A 107 -3.73 -6.51 1.78
CA ALA A 107 -5.01 -6.68 1.08
C ALA A 107 -6.14 -5.94 1.81
N ALA A 108 -6.21 -6.07 3.12
CA ALA A 108 -7.20 -5.37 3.93
C ALA A 108 -7.02 -3.84 3.84
N ALA A 109 -5.79 -3.35 3.90
CA ALA A 109 -5.51 -1.93 3.73
C ALA A 109 -5.97 -1.42 2.36
N GLY A 110 -5.70 -2.17 1.30
CA GLY A 110 -6.18 -1.84 -0.05
C GLY A 110 -7.70 -1.79 -0.14
N ALA A 111 -8.38 -2.76 0.45
CA ALA A 111 -9.85 -2.80 0.48
C ALA A 111 -10.43 -1.59 1.25
N VAL A 112 -9.84 -1.23 2.38
CA VAL A 112 -10.26 -0.06 3.16
C VAL A 112 -10.08 1.23 2.35
N LEU A 113 -8.99 1.35 1.60
CA LEU A 113 -8.76 2.50 0.71
C LEU A 113 -9.85 2.62 -0.36
N VAL A 114 -10.21 1.51 -0.98
CA VAL A 114 -11.30 1.49 -1.98
C VAL A 114 -12.61 1.94 -1.35
N LEU A 115 -12.97 1.36 -0.21
CA LEU A 115 -14.22 1.70 0.47
C LEU A 115 -14.24 3.17 0.90
N ALA A 116 -13.15 3.67 1.47
CA ALA A 116 -13.06 5.07 1.89
C ALA A 116 -13.14 6.03 0.69
N ALA A 117 -12.51 5.68 -0.43
CA ALA A 117 -12.56 6.50 -1.64
C ALA A 117 -13.95 6.54 -2.26
N LEU A 118 -14.64 5.39 -2.32
CA LEU A 118 -15.96 5.29 -2.94
C LEU A 118 -17.08 5.89 -2.07
N HIS A 119 -16.93 5.86 -0.75
CA HIS A 119 -17.93 6.39 0.19
C HIS A 119 -17.67 7.83 0.64
N ALA A 120 -16.65 8.48 0.09
CA ALA A 120 -16.36 9.87 0.42
C ALA A 120 -17.51 10.79 -0.02
N PRO A 121 -17.91 11.79 0.81
CA PRO A 121 -18.96 12.74 0.43
C PRO A 121 -18.58 13.50 -0.84
N ARG A 122 -19.55 13.78 -1.69
CA ARG A 122 -19.36 14.60 -2.89
C ARG A 122 -19.51 16.07 -2.53
N GLU A 123 -18.47 16.67 -2.00
CA GLU A 123 -18.48 18.09 -1.58
C GLU A 123 -18.80 19.05 -2.73
N ALA A 124 -18.31 18.76 -3.93
CA ALA A 124 -18.56 19.56 -5.12
C ALA A 124 -20.06 19.66 -5.49
N SER A 125 -20.82 18.59 -5.27
CA SER A 125 -22.27 18.59 -5.54
C SER A 125 -23.03 19.50 -4.58
N SER A 126 -22.64 19.52 -3.31
CA SER A 126 -23.26 20.36 -2.29
C SER A 126 -23.03 21.83 -2.56
N ALA A 127 -21.82 22.20 -2.96
CA ALA A 127 -21.47 23.60 -3.28
C ALA A 127 -22.27 24.13 -4.47
N VAL A 128 -22.52 23.34 -5.49
CA VAL A 128 -23.30 23.72 -6.66
C VAL A 128 -24.80 23.94 -6.30
N VAL A 129 -25.33 23.08 -5.46
CA VAL A 129 -26.72 23.20 -5.00
C VAL A 129 -26.94 24.44 -4.16
N ASP A 130 -25.99 24.80 -3.31
CA ASP A 130 -26.09 25.98 -2.44
C ASP A 130 -26.03 27.31 -3.21
N VAL A 131 -25.45 27.33 -4.39
CA VAL A 131 -25.38 28.52 -5.26
C VAL A 131 -26.67 28.71 -6.06
N ALA A 132 -27.39 27.65 -6.31
CA ALA A 132 -28.63 27.68 -7.05
C ALA A 132 -29.83 28.03 -6.15
#